data_a80c252ce462fa4b42b204c5ea0084b7
#
_entry.id   a80c252ce462fa4b42b204c5ea0084b7
#
_cell.length_a   1.000
_cell.length_b   1.000
_cell.length_c   1.000
_cell.angle_alpha   90.00
_cell.angle_beta   90.00
_cell.angle_gamma   90.00
#
_symmetry.space_group_name_H-M   'P 1'
#
loop_
_entity.id
_entity.type
_entity.pdbx_description
1 polymer ?
#
loop_
_entity_poly.entity_id
_entity_poly.type
_entity_poly.pdbx_seq_one_letter_code
_entity_poly.pdbx_strand_id
1 'polypeptide(L)'
;MSPFFRVKLAKSAHKWQKLIKRQNASKPCIRAASRVKPAFQFSDKSQVEFLESNWSKPDDGIWEVRGGRRHFTHSKMMAWVALDRAVRGIEEFQLKGDVERWKALRNTIHDEVCQKGYDAGRKCFTLSYGSDRLDASLLMMPLVGFLPITDGRVLRTVEAIERELMVDGFVYRYHPDESAAVDGLPPGEGVFIPCTYWLADCLNLAGRRADAVAIFERLLELRNDLGLLAEEYDPKEKQLLGNFPQAFSHVGLINTAANLSHRQGPAARRCG
;
A
#
# COMPACT_ATOMS: atom_id res chain seq x y z
N MET A 1 7.27 21.88 26.27
CA MET A 1 7.63 20.44 26.33
C MET A 1 8.85 20.28 27.22
N SER A 2 8.70 19.48 28.28
CA SER A 2 9.75 19.28 29.31
C SER A 2 10.99 18.56 28.74
N PRO A 3 12.22 18.95 29.14
CA PRO A 3 13.47 18.29 28.71
C PRO A 3 13.52 16.79 29.02
N PHE A 4 12.74 16.32 29.98
CA PHE A 4 12.62 14.91 30.36
C PHE A 4 11.99 14.02 29.26
N PHE A 5 11.12 14.57 28.42
CA PHE A 5 10.45 13.83 27.34
C PHE A 5 11.39 13.60 26.15
N ARG A 6 12.27 14.56 25.83
CA ARG A 6 13.28 14.41 24.76
C ARG A 6 14.31 13.33 25.06
N VAL A 7 14.69 13.14 26.31
CA VAL A 7 15.67 12.12 26.72
C VAL A 7 15.06 10.70 26.66
N LYS A 8 13.77 10.52 26.92
CA LYS A 8 13.09 9.22 26.81
C LYS A 8 12.94 8.78 25.36
N LEU A 9 12.58 9.70 24.44
CA LEU A 9 12.46 9.41 23.00
C LEU A 9 13.81 9.07 22.36
N ALA A 10 14.87 9.81 22.69
CA ALA A 10 16.23 9.52 22.20
C ALA A 10 16.74 8.16 22.70
N LYS A 11 16.45 7.78 23.93
CA LYS A 11 16.82 6.46 24.50
C LYS A 11 16.01 5.32 23.86
N SER A 12 14.74 5.55 23.50
CA SER A 12 13.92 4.57 22.80
C SER A 12 14.43 4.35 21.37
N ALA A 13 14.66 5.40 20.60
CA ALA A 13 15.20 5.32 19.24
C ALA A 13 16.58 4.63 19.22
N HIS A 14 17.45 4.94 20.19
CA HIS A 14 18.76 4.30 20.30
C HIS A 14 18.68 2.81 20.67
N LYS A 15 17.70 2.42 21.49
CA LYS A 15 17.43 1.02 21.84
C LYS A 15 16.94 0.21 20.65
N TRP A 16 16.09 0.79 19.79
CA TRP A 16 15.64 0.18 18.54
C TRP A 16 16.75 0.09 17.51
N GLN A 17 17.59 1.12 17.37
CA GLN A 17 18.76 1.05 16.49
C GLN A 17 19.75 -0.04 16.93
N LYS A 18 19.93 -0.27 18.24
CA LYS A 18 20.74 -1.38 18.77
C LYS A 18 20.12 -2.76 18.51
N LEU A 19 18.77 -2.89 18.58
CA LEU A 19 18.08 -4.13 18.24
C LEU A 19 18.21 -4.45 16.75
N ILE A 20 18.01 -3.45 15.87
CA ILE A 20 18.18 -3.59 14.42
C ILE A 20 19.64 -3.94 14.08
N LYS A 21 20.63 -3.32 14.73
CA LYS A 21 22.04 -3.67 14.55
C LYS A 21 22.40 -5.08 15.02
N ARG A 22 21.76 -5.58 16.09
CA ARG A 22 21.96 -6.96 16.56
C ARG A 22 21.35 -8.00 15.62
N GLN A 23 20.22 -7.72 14.97
CA GLN A 23 19.63 -8.59 13.95
C GLN A 23 20.47 -8.63 12.66
N ASN A 24 21.18 -7.54 12.32
CA ASN A 24 22.05 -7.51 11.15
C ASN A 24 23.43 -8.17 11.39
N ALA A 25 23.81 -8.43 12.64
CA ALA A 25 25.07 -9.13 12.97
C ALA A 25 24.95 -10.67 12.89
N SER A 26 23.76 -11.23 12.83
CA SER A 26 23.52 -12.64 12.68
C SER A 26 23.25 -13.00 11.21
N LYS A 27 24.31 -13.13 10.44
CA LYS A 27 24.33 -13.63 9.05
C LYS A 27 24.20 -15.15 8.90
N PRO A 28 23.34 -15.91 9.57
CA PRO A 28 23.01 -17.25 9.10
C PRO A 28 21.54 -17.45 8.73
N CYS A 29 20.63 -16.51 9.00
CA CYS A 29 19.21 -16.78 8.81
C CYS A 29 18.73 -16.70 7.34
N ILE A 30 19.42 -15.93 6.48
CA ILE A 30 19.00 -15.78 5.08
C ILE A 30 19.41 -16.98 4.21
N ARG A 31 20.47 -17.72 4.57
CA ARG A 31 20.84 -18.95 3.86
C ARG A 31 20.04 -20.20 4.26
N ALA A 32 19.36 -20.18 5.39
CA ALA A 32 18.47 -21.27 5.81
C ALA A 32 17.09 -21.17 5.13
N ALA A 33 16.63 -19.98 4.77
CA ALA A 33 15.39 -19.78 4.03
C ALA A 33 15.45 -20.34 2.58
N SER A 34 16.65 -20.50 2.01
CA SER A 34 16.82 -21.10 0.68
C SER A 34 16.69 -22.63 0.65
N ARG A 35 16.50 -23.30 1.79
CA ARG A 35 16.26 -24.74 1.89
C ARG A 35 14.90 -25.14 2.42
N VAL A 36 14.10 -24.20 2.88
CA VAL A 36 12.67 -24.44 3.06
C VAL A 36 12.10 -24.40 1.65
N LYS A 37 11.83 -25.56 1.05
CA LYS A 37 10.90 -25.65 -0.07
C LYS A 37 9.71 -24.83 0.38
N PRO A 38 9.32 -23.75 -0.33
CA PRO A 38 8.17 -22.99 0.08
C PRO A 38 7.02 -23.99 0.13
N ALA A 39 6.44 -24.20 1.31
CA ALA A 39 5.18 -24.92 1.45
C ALA A 39 4.01 -24.11 0.83
N PHE A 40 4.32 -23.04 0.13
CA PHE A 40 3.51 -22.46 -0.91
C PHE A 40 3.64 -23.36 -2.15
N GLN A 41 3.04 -24.53 -2.08
CA GLN A 41 2.36 -25.00 -3.26
C GLN A 41 1.35 -23.87 -3.55
N PHE A 42 1.58 -23.13 -4.66
CA PHE A 42 0.47 -22.58 -5.40
C PHE A 42 -0.33 -23.80 -5.84
N SER A 43 -1.05 -24.39 -4.88
CA SER A 43 -1.90 -25.55 -5.09
C SER A 43 -3.13 -25.15 -5.91
N ASP A 44 -3.23 -23.88 -6.30
CA ASP A 44 -4.47 -23.43 -6.88
C ASP A 44 -4.26 -22.76 -8.22
N LYS A 45 -3.91 -23.60 -9.22
CA LYS A 45 -4.34 -23.43 -10.60
C LYS A 45 -5.78 -22.90 -10.62
N SER A 46 -6.66 -23.35 -9.73
CA SER A 46 -8.01 -22.87 -9.49
C SER A 46 -8.12 -21.39 -9.18
N GLN A 47 -7.21 -20.79 -8.38
CA GLN A 47 -7.27 -19.34 -8.07
C GLN A 47 -6.92 -18.48 -9.26
N VAL A 48 -5.89 -18.86 -10.03
CA VAL A 48 -5.52 -18.13 -11.24
C VAL A 48 -6.58 -18.32 -12.34
N GLU A 49 -7.14 -19.52 -12.50
CA GLU A 49 -8.23 -19.80 -13.43
C GLU A 49 -9.52 -19.02 -13.06
N PHE A 50 -9.79 -18.89 -11.75
CA PHE A 50 -10.88 -18.03 -11.28
C PHE A 50 -10.62 -16.57 -11.61
N LEU A 51 -9.40 -16.08 -11.37
CA LEU A 51 -9.01 -14.71 -11.72
C LEU A 51 -9.15 -14.46 -13.23
N GLU A 52 -8.65 -15.36 -14.07
CA GLU A 52 -8.75 -15.28 -15.54
C GLU A 52 -10.21 -15.12 -16.01
N SER A 53 -11.14 -15.79 -15.33
CA SER A 53 -12.56 -15.76 -15.68
C SER A 53 -13.34 -14.56 -15.11
N ASN A 54 -12.74 -13.85 -14.13
CA ASN A 54 -13.48 -12.84 -13.37
C ASN A 54 -12.84 -11.45 -13.33
N TRP A 55 -11.55 -11.30 -13.64
CA TRP A 55 -10.84 -10.01 -13.52
C TRP A 55 -11.52 -8.87 -14.29
N SER A 56 -12.15 -9.18 -15.43
CA SER A 56 -12.81 -8.18 -16.29
C SER A 56 -14.18 -7.74 -15.79
N LYS A 57 -14.72 -8.41 -14.76
CA LYS A 57 -16.02 -8.07 -14.17
C LYS A 57 -15.90 -6.89 -13.20
N PRO A 58 -16.98 -6.11 -13.01
CA PRO A 58 -17.01 -5.12 -11.93
C PRO A 58 -17.08 -5.82 -10.56
N ASP A 59 -16.54 -5.16 -9.54
CA ASP A 59 -16.44 -5.66 -8.16
C ASP A 59 -16.80 -4.56 -7.15
N ASP A 60 -16.66 -4.85 -5.86
CA ASP A 60 -17.02 -3.95 -4.76
C ASP A 60 -15.82 -3.12 -4.27
N GLY A 61 -14.62 -3.29 -4.89
CA GLY A 61 -13.39 -2.55 -4.55
C GLY A 61 -12.75 -2.97 -3.23
N ILE A 62 -11.60 -2.35 -2.90
CA ILE A 62 -10.86 -2.64 -1.66
C ILE A 62 -11.65 -2.22 -0.40
N TRP A 63 -12.52 -1.23 -0.53
CA TRP A 63 -13.30 -0.69 0.58
C TRP A 63 -14.67 -1.37 0.73
N GLU A 64 -14.98 -2.38 -0.09
CA GLU A 64 -16.27 -3.12 -0.09
C GLU A 64 -17.47 -2.17 -0.17
N VAL A 65 -17.41 -1.24 -1.13
CA VAL A 65 -18.38 -0.16 -1.25
C VAL A 65 -19.81 -0.67 -1.48
N ARG A 66 -20.80 -0.03 -0.81
CA ARG A 66 -22.21 -0.36 -0.92
C ARG A 66 -22.91 0.36 -2.09
N GLY A 67 -22.22 1.27 -2.75
CA GLY A 67 -22.73 2.09 -3.86
C GLY A 67 -22.82 1.38 -5.22
N GLY A 68 -22.68 0.04 -5.24
CA GLY A 68 -22.73 -0.79 -6.44
C GLY A 68 -21.35 -1.05 -7.06
N ARG A 69 -21.29 -2.17 -7.81
CA ARG A 69 -20.06 -2.67 -8.42
C ARG A 69 -19.56 -1.78 -9.53
N ARG A 70 -18.24 -1.57 -9.56
CA ARG A 70 -17.54 -0.76 -10.56
C ARG A 70 -16.27 -1.48 -11.02
N HIS A 71 -15.67 -0.98 -12.09
CA HIS A 71 -14.31 -1.40 -12.48
C HIS A 71 -13.30 -0.55 -11.69
N PHE A 72 -13.08 -0.91 -10.43
CA PHE A 72 -12.12 -0.20 -9.58
C PHE A 72 -10.69 -0.36 -10.11
N THR A 73 -9.99 0.75 -10.27
CA THR A 73 -8.62 0.77 -10.78
C THR A 73 -7.69 -0.08 -9.90
N HIS A 74 -7.85 0.01 -8.58
CA HIS A 74 -7.11 -0.81 -7.63
C HIS A 74 -7.38 -2.31 -7.83
N SER A 75 -8.63 -2.75 -7.96
CA SER A 75 -8.97 -4.18 -8.14
C SER A 75 -8.34 -4.75 -9.42
N LYS A 76 -8.37 -3.99 -10.52
CA LYS A 76 -7.76 -4.42 -11.78
C LYS A 76 -6.23 -4.48 -11.67
N MET A 77 -5.62 -3.49 -11.01
CA MET A 77 -4.19 -3.51 -10.69
C MET A 77 -3.83 -4.73 -9.84
N MET A 78 -4.62 -5.09 -8.84
CA MET A 78 -4.36 -6.26 -8.00
C MET A 78 -4.55 -7.59 -8.74
N ALA A 79 -5.42 -7.65 -9.75
CA ALA A 79 -5.49 -8.78 -10.68
C ALA A 79 -4.18 -8.92 -11.48
N TRP A 80 -3.61 -7.82 -11.95
CA TRP A 80 -2.28 -7.79 -12.55
C TRP A 80 -1.21 -8.30 -11.58
N VAL A 81 -1.23 -7.82 -10.32
CA VAL A 81 -0.27 -8.24 -9.29
C VAL A 81 -0.31 -9.76 -9.08
N ALA A 82 -1.50 -10.36 -9.00
CA ALA A 82 -1.64 -11.79 -8.81
C ALA A 82 -0.98 -12.58 -9.96
N LEU A 83 -1.20 -12.17 -11.22
CA LEU A 83 -0.56 -12.79 -12.38
C LEU A 83 0.96 -12.54 -12.40
N ASP A 84 1.42 -11.33 -12.08
CA ASP A 84 2.85 -11.02 -12.01
C ASP A 84 3.56 -11.91 -10.98
N ARG A 85 2.97 -12.10 -9.80
CA ARG A 85 3.53 -12.99 -8.77
C ARG A 85 3.49 -14.46 -9.18
N ALA A 86 2.44 -14.90 -9.89
CA ALA A 86 2.36 -16.25 -10.44
C ALA A 86 3.44 -16.49 -11.50
N VAL A 87 3.65 -15.57 -12.42
CA VAL A 87 4.72 -15.62 -13.45
C VAL A 87 6.10 -15.66 -12.78
N ARG A 88 6.39 -14.74 -11.87
CA ARG A 88 7.68 -14.73 -11.12
C ARG A 88 7.87 -16.02 -10.33
N GLY A 89 6.80 -16.56 -9.73
CA GLY A 89 6.86 -17.85 -9.02
C GLY A 89 7.28 -19.01 -9.90
N ILE A 90 6.85 -19.04 -11.16
CA ILE A 90 7.29 -20.05 -12.14
C ILE A 90 8.76 -19.82 -12.53
N GLU A 91 9.12 -18.57 -12.86
CA GLU A 91 10.45 -18.24 -13.35
C GLU A 91 11.55 -18.40 -12.28
N GLU A 92 11.27 -17.97 -11.04
CA GLU A 92 12.26 -17.98 -9.96
C GLU A 92 12.28 -19.29 -9.18
N PHE A 93 11.12 -19.94 -8.99
CA PHE A 93 10.97 -21.13 -8.13
C PHE A 93 10.54 -22.40 -8.88
N GLN A 94 10.46 -22.35 -10.22
CA GLN A 94 10.09 -23.48 -11.06
C GLN A 94 8.72 -24.10 -10.69
N LEU A 95 7.78 -23.23 -10.28
CA LEU A 95 6.41 -23.65 -10.03
C LEU A 95 5.72 -24.06 -11.33
N LYS A 96 4.67 -24.87 -11.23
CA LYS A 96 3.91 -25.32 -12.42
C LYS A 96 2.85 -24.30 -12.78
N GLY A 97 2.75 -23.96 -14.08
CA GLY A 97 1.71 -23.07 -14.60
C GLY A 97 1.92 -22.77 -16.08
N ASP A 98 0.95 -22.13 -16.69
CA ASP A 98 0.99 -21.68 -18.08
C ASP A 98 1.58 -20.25 -18.13
N VAL A 99 2.91 -20.18 -18.10
CA VAL A 99 3.64 -18.90 -17.99
C VAL A 99 3.35 -17.97 -19.16
N GLU A 100 3.26 -18.46 -20.38
CA GLU A 100 3.03 -17.63 -21.56
C GLU A 100 1.61 -17.05 -21.60
N ARG A 101 0.63 -17.86 -21.26
CA ARG A 101 -0.77 -17.42 -21.12
C ARG A 101 -0.92 -16.37 -20.02
N TRP A 102 -0.28 -16.59 -18.87
CA TRP A 102 -0.36 -15.64 -17.75
C TRP A 102 0.39 -14.35 -18.01
N LYS A 103 1.52 -14.38 -18.72
CA LYS A 103 2.20 -13.18 -19.21
C LYS A 103 1.32 -12.37 -20.16
N ALA A 104 0.69 -13.04 -21.12
CA ALA A 104 -0.19 -12.38 -22.08
C ALA A 104 -1.37 -11.70 -21.36
N LEU A 105 -2.03 -12.40 -20.44
CA LEU A 105 -3.14 -11.84 -19.67
C LEU A 105 -2.68 -10.69 -18.75
N ARG A 106 -1.54 -10.85 -18.07
CA ARG A 106 -0.94 -9.80 -17.26
C ARG A 106 -0.73 -8.51 -18.06
N ASN A 107 -0.18 -8.62 -19.26
CA ASN A 107 0.05 -7.48 -20.13
C ASN A 107 -1.27 -6.85 -20.60
N THR A 108 -2.28 -7.65 -20.94
CA THR A 108 -3.62 -7.15 -21.29
C THR A 108 -4.22 -6.34 -20.14
N ILE A 109 -4.12 -6.82 -18.90
CA ILE A 109 -4.64 -6.09 -17.73
C ILE A 109 -3.85 -4.80 -17.51
N HIS A 110 -2.52 -4.84 -17.66
CA HIS A 110 -1.68 -3.66 -17.53
C HIS A 110 -2.10 -2.56 -18.51
N ASP A 111 -2.26 -2.91 -19.78
CA ASP A 111 -2.63 -1.97 -20.83
C ASP A 111 -4.03 -1.39 -20.57
N GLU A 112 -4.99 -2.24 -20.17
CA GLU A 112 -6.35 -1.78 -19.86
C GLU A 112 -6.36 -0.80 -18.66
N VAL A 113 -5.65 -1.10 -17.58
CA VAL A 113 -5.56 -0.19 -16.42
C VAL A 113 -4.90 1.12 -16.81
N CYS A 114 -3.82 1.07 -17.58
CA CYS A 114 -3.14 2.27 -18.06
C CYS A 114 -4.01 3.14 -18.96
N GLN A 115 -4.89 2.53 -19.75
CA GLN A 115 -5.78 3.23 -20.66
C GLN A 115 -7.05 3.75 -19.97
N LYS A 116 -7.73 2.89 -19.19
CA LYS A 116 -9.07 3.19 -18.65
C LYS A 116 -9.05 3.75 -17.23
N GLY A 117 -8.02 3.43 -16.46
CA GLY A 117 -7.85 3.93 -15.08
C GLY A 117 -7.22 5.31 -14.97
N TYR A 118 -6.65 5.82 -16.08
CA TYR A 118 -6.00 7.13 -16.14
C TYR A 118 -6.92 8.16 -16.78
N ASP A 119 -7.16 9.26 -16.08
CA ASP A 119 -7.89 10.41 -16.60
C ASP A 119 -6.91 11.44 -17.19
N ALA A 120 -6.98 11.65 -18.50
CA ALA A 120 -6.09 12.56 -19.21
C ALA A 120 -6.39 14.05 -18.87
N GLY A 121 -7.62 14.38 -18.52
CA GLY A 121 -8.04 15.73 -18.12
C GLY A 121 -7.47 16.09 -16.75
N ARG A 122 -7.60 15.21 -15.78
CA ARG A 122 -7.02 15.33 -14.44
C ARG A 122 -5.53 15.03 -14.39
N LYS A 123 -5.02 14.33 -15.39
CA LYS A 123 -3.62 13.85 -15.49
C LYS A 123 -3.21 12.93 -14.33
N CYS A 124 -4.13 12.14 -13.80
CA CYS A 124 -3.88 11.18 -12.72
C CYS A 124 -4.74 9.93 -12.89
N PHE A 125 -4.37 8.85 -12.20
CA PHE A 125 -5.24 7.69 -12.05
C PHE A 125 -6.42 8.02 -11.13
N THR A 126 -7.56 7.34 -11.35
CA THR A 126 -8.83 7.60 -10.66
C THR A 126 -9.37 6.33 -9.99
N LEU A 127 -10.30 6.50 -9.07
CA LEU A 127 -10.96 5.47 -8.27
C LEU A 127 -11.40 4.26 -9.12
N SER A 128 -12.10 4.52 -10.21
CA SER A 128 -12.64 3.51 -11.12
C SER A 128 -12.67 4.03 -12.54
N TYR A 129 -12.79 3.15 -13.51
CA TYR A 129 -12.88 3.51 -14.92
C TYR A 129 -14.02 4.49 -15.19
N GLY A 130 -13.69 5.60 -15.86
CA GLY A 130 -14.64 6.68 -16.15
C GLY A 130 -15.04 7.56 -14.95
N SER A 131 -14.40 7.38 -13.81
CA SER A 131 -14.57 8.28 -12.65
C SER A 131 -13.57 9.43 -12.71
N ASP A 132 -13.96 10.56 -12.12
CA ASP A 132 -13.08 11.70 -11.87
C ASP A 132 -12.57 11.77 -10.41
N ARG A 133 -12.93 10.79 -9.58
CA ARG A 133 -12.60 10.74 -8.15
C ARG A 133 -11.26 10.10 -7.88
N LEU A 134 -10.60 10.56 -6.81
CA LEU A 134 -9.37 9.97 -6.29
C LEU A 134 -9.67 8.89 -5.25
N ASP A 135 -8.71 7.99 -5.09
CA ASP A 135 -8.69 6.95 -4.07
C ASP A 135 -7.25 6.73 -3.59
N ALA A 136 -7.05 6.71 -2.29
CA ALA A 136 -5.73 6.50 -1.69
C ALA A 136 -5.13 5.12 -1.99
N SER A 137 -5.94 4.11 -2.37
CA SER A 137 -5.44 2.80 -2.77
C SER A 137 -4.57 2.86 -4.04
N LEU A 138 -4.67 3.93 -4.83
CA LEU A 138 -3.81 4.18 -5.99
C LEU A 138 -2.33 4.40 -5.61
N LEU A 139 -2.05 4.79 -4.37
CA LEU A 139 -0.68 4.82 -3.82
C LEU A 139 -0.01 3.45 -3.84
N MET A 140 -0.78 2.38 -3.91
CA MET A 140 -0.23 1.02 -4.04
C MET A 140 0.45 0.76 -5.39
N MET A 141 0.15 1.53 -6.45
CA MET A 141 0.73 1.31 -7.79
C MET A 141 2.25 1.13 -7.79
N PRO A 142 3.04 2.08 -7.29
CA PRO A 142 4.49 1.90 -7.25
C PRO A 142 4.91 0.89 -6.19
N LEU A 143 4.15 0.74 -5.09
CA LEU A 143 4.51 -0.16 -3.99
C LEU A 143 4.40 -1.63 -4.35
N VAL A 144 3.52 -1.98 -5.30
CA VAL A 144 3.38 -3.35 -5.80
C VAL A 144 4.16 -3.62 -7.09
N GLY A 145 4.76 -2.57 -7.67
CA GLY A 145 5.56 -2.66 -8.90
C GLY A 145 4.71 -2.67 -10.18
N PHE A 146 3.49 -2.14 -10.14
CA PHE A 146 2.64 -2.03 -11.33
C PHE A 146 3.19 -1.01 -12.33
N LEU A 147 3.51 0.18 -11.86
CA LEU A 147 4.26 1.21 -12.57
C LEU A 147 5.34 1.78 -11.64
N PRO A 148 6.51 2.15 -12.17
CA PRO A 148 7.55 2.74 -11.32
C PRO A 148 7.12 4.12 -10.81
N ILE A 149 7.64 4.51 -9.64
CA ILE A 149 7.38 5.84 -9.07
C ILE A 149 7.83 6.98 -10.00
N THR A 150 8.81 6.72 -10.88
CA THR A 150 9.31 7.67 -11.87
C THR A 150 8.38 7.88 -13.07
N ASP A 151 7.32 7.05 -13.22
CA ASP A 151 6.29 7.30 -14.22
C ASP A 151 5.54 8.59 -13.89
N GLY A 152 5.52 9.52 -14.84
CA GLY A 152 4.89 10.84 -14.63
C GLY A 152 3.40 10.77 -14.29
N ARG A 153 2.69 9.69 -14.67
CA ARG A 153 1.29 9.47 -14.31
C ARG A 153 1.17 9.12 -12.82
N VAL A 154 2.09 8.29 -12.31
CA VAL A 154 2.14 7.91 -10.90
C VAL A 154 2.51 9.10 -10.04
N LEU A 155 3.56 9.86 -10.41
CA LEU A 155 3.94 11.06 -9.64
C LEU A 155 2.78 12.04 -9.52
N ARG A 156 2.08 12.35 -10.63
CA ARG A 156 0.93 13.24 -10.60
C ARG A 156 -0.25 12.69 -9.80
N THR A 157 -0.41 11.38 -9.75
CA THR A 157 -1.44 10.74 -8.90
C THR A 157 -1.09 10.91 -7.42
N VAL A 158 0.17 10.70 -7.03
CA VAL A 158 0.63 10.94 -5.66
C VAL A 158 0.45 12.40 -5.27
N GLU A 159 0.85 13.35 -6.13
CA GLU A 159 0.66 14.79 -5.91
C GLU A 159 -0.83 15.19 -5.79
N ALA A 160 -1.70 14.58 -6.59
CA ALA A 160 -3.13 14.81 -6.51
C ALA A 160 -3.70 14.29 -5.17
N ILE A 161 -3.28 13.12 -4.72
CA ILE A 161 -3.68 12.56 -3.42
C ILE A 161 -3.18 13.43 -2.27
N GLU A 162 -1.91 13.90 -2.31
CA GLU A 162 -1.40 14.84 -1.30
C GLU A 162 -2.24 16.12 -1.24
N ARG A 163 -2.64 16.67 -2.39
CA ARG A 163 -3.37 17.91 -2.48
C ARG A 163 -4.84 17.79 -2.06
N GLU A 164 -5.49 16.69 -2.40
CA GLU A 164 -6.94 16.54 -2.32
C GLU A 164 -7.42 15.60 -1.21
N LEU A 165 -6.63 14.60 -0.85
CA LEU A 165 -7.00 13.62 0.17
C LEU A 165 -6.24 13.77 1.49
N MET A 166 -5.21 14.63 1.56
CA MET A 166 -4.45 14.82 2.79
C MET A 166 -4.99 16.02 3.59
N VAL A 167 -5.44 15.76 4.80
CA VAL A 167 -5.91 16.78 5.76
C VAL A 167 -5.16 16.60 7.07
N ASP A 168 -4.64 17.69 7.63
CA ASP A 168 -3.85 17.69 8.88
C ASP A 168 -2.69 16.70 8.89
N GLY A 169 -2.13 16.38 7.70
CA GLY A 169 -1.01 15.48 7.53
C GLY A 169 -1.39 13.99 7.54
N PHE A 170 -2.66 13.66 7.38
CA PHE A 170 -3.19 12.30 7.25
C PHE A 170 -3.98 12.14 5.96
N VAL A 171 -3.93 10.96 5.34
CA VAL A 171 -4.57 10.67 4.06
C VAL A 171 -5.89 9.94 4.28
N TYR A 172 -6.98 10.52 3.78
CA TYR A 172 -8.29 9.87 3.72
C TYR A 172 -8.35 8.83 2.59
N ARG A 173 -9.21 7.83 2.71
CA ARG A 173 -9.43 6.80 1.66
C ARG A 173 -9.88 7.43 0.34
N TYR A 174 -10.83 8.33 0.41
CA TYR A 174 -11.40 9.18 -0.64
C TYR A 174 -11.82 10.51 0.01
N HIS A 175 -12.24 11.49 -0.78
CA HIS A 175 -12.61 12.79 -0.22
C HIS A 175 -13.77 12.64 0.78
N PRO A 176 -13.66 13.19 2.00
CA PRO A 176 -14.66 12.99 3.06
C PRO A 176 -16.09 13.38 2.66
N ASP A 177 -16.24 14.45 1.87
CA ASP A 177 -17.54 14.92 1.39
C ASP A 177 -18.18 14.00 0.34
N GLU A 178 -17.40 13.04 -0.20
CA GLU A 178 -17.85 12.09 -1.21
C GLU A 178 -18.18 10.70 -0.64
N SER A 179 -18.03 10.48 0.67
CA SER A 179 -18.22 9.17 1.31
C SER A 179 -19.57 8.53 0.95
N ALA A 180 -20.66 9.29 1.07
CA ALA A 180 -22.00 8.79 0.71
C ALA A 180 -22.12 8.38 -0.77
N ALA A 181 -21.38 9.02 -1.67
CA ALA A 181 -21.41 8.72 -3.10
C ALA A 181 -20.41 7.62 -3.51
N VAL A 182 -19.40 7.35 -2.70
CA VAL A 182 -18.40 6.30 -2.93
C VAL A 182 -18.84 5.00 -2.30
N ASP A 183 -19.11 4.96 -1.00
CA ASP A 183 -19.40 3.73 -0.25
C ASP A 183 -20.81 3.64 0.31
N GLY A 184 -21.60 4.73 0.25
CA GLY A 184 -22.98 4.76 0.76
C GLY A 184 -23.08 4.91 2.28
N LEU A 185 -21.96 5.25 2.96
CA LEU A 185 -21.93 5.49 4.40
C LEU A 185 -22.13 6.98 4.72
N PRO A 186 -22.65 7.32 5.90
CA PRO A 186 -22.74 8.71 6.34
C PRO A 186 -21.32 9.29 6.54
N PRO A 187 -21.12 10.60 6.38
CA PRO A 187 -19.84 11.25 6.66
C PRO A 187 -19.50 11.14 8.16
N GLY A 188 -18.21 11.11 8.48
CA GLY A 188 -17.72 11.06 9.86
C GLY A 188 -16.73 9.95 10.16
N GLU A 189 -16.28 9.21 9.14
CA GLU A 189 -15.18 8.28 9.28
C GLU A 189 -13.85 9.00 9.51
N GLY A 190 -12.96 8.38 10.29
CA GLY A 190 -11.59 8.83 10.48
C GLY A 190 -10.71 8.56 9.26
N VAL A 191 -9.46 8.99 9.35
CA VAL A 191 -8.44 8.62 8.36
C VAL A 191 -8.06 7.16 8.54
N PHE A 192 -8.08 6.38 7.47
CA PHE A 192 -7.59 5.00 7.50
C PHE A 192 -6.05 5.01 7.56
N ILE A 193 -5.49 4.66 8.71
CA ILE A 193 -4.06 4.82 9.03
C ILE A 193 -3.13 4.25 7.94
N PRO A 194 -3.39 3.07 7.34
CA PRO A 194 -2.56 2.52 6.27
C PRO A 194 -2.37 3.44 5.06
N CYS A 195 -3.35 4.26 4.69
CA CYS A 195 -3.23 5.17 3.54
C CYS A 195 -2.08 6.19 3.73
N THR A 196 -1.91 6.68 4.96
CA THR A 196 -0.84 7.62 5.28
C THR A 196 0.53 6.93 5.27
N TYR A 197 0.64 5.66 5.67
CA TYR A 197 1.85 4.86 5.49
C TYR A 197 2.18 4.65 4.00
N TRP A 198 1.19 4.36 3.16
CA TRP A 198 1.42 4.21 1.71
C TRP A 198 1.94 5.49 1.06
N LEU A 199 1.42 6.66 1.50
CA LEU A 199 1.96 7.95 1.04
C LEU A 199 3.43 8.11 1.46
N ALA A 200 3.78 7.85 2.72
CA ALA A 200 5.16 7.92 3.18
C ALA A 200 6.10 7.01 2.36
N ASP A 201 5.64 5.79 2.02
CA ASP A 201 6.41 4.88 1.17
C ASP A 201 6.59 5.42 -0.26
N CYS A 202 5.54 6.01 -0.87
CA CYS A 202 5.62 6.64 -2.18
C CYS A 202 6.59 7.83 -2.19
N LEU A 203 6.53 8.70 -1.18
CA LEU A 203 7.43 9.83 -1.03
C LEU A 203 8.90 9.39 -0.88
N ASN A 204 9.13 8.33 -0.10
CA ASN A 204 10.48 7.75 0.03
C ASN A 204 11.00 7.21 -1.30
N LEU A 205 10.17 6.51 -2.08
CA LEU A 205 10.52 6.04 -3.42
C LEU A 205 10.78 7.19 -4.40
N ALA A 206 10.05 8.30 -4.28
CA ALA A 206 10.22 9.52 -5.07
C ALA A 206 11.45 10.35 -4.65
N GLY A 207 12.23 9.91 -3.66
CA GLY A 207 13.40 10.63 -3.14
C GLY A 207 13.07 11.73 -2.11
N ARG A 208 11.79 11.93 -1.78
CA ARG A 208 11.30 12.88 -0.76
C ARG A 208 11.38 12.28 0.64
N ARG A 209 12.57 11.81 0.99
CA ARG A 209 12.80 11.05 2.24
C ARG A 209 12.49 11.86 3.51
N ALA A 210 12.79 13.15 3.51
CA ALA A 210 12.53 14.00 4.69
C ALA A 210 11.03 14.07 5.00
N ASP A 211 10.20 14.24 3.96
CA ASP A 211 8.75 14.27 4.08
C ASP A 211 8.21 12.92 4.56
N ALA A 212 8.72 11.83 3.99
CA ALA A 212 8.35 10.48 4.39
C ALA A 212 8.67 10.18 5.86
N VAL A 213 9.84 10.63 6.35
CA VAL A 213 10.22 10.49 7.77
C VAL A 213 9.31 11.30 8.67
N ALA A 214 8.99 12.54 8.28
CA ALA A 214 8.09 13.41 9.08
C ALA A 214 6.69 12.80 9.22
N ILE A 215 6.14 12.23 8.13
CA ILE A 215 4.86 11.51 8.16
C ILE A 215 4.97 10.28 9.07
N PHE A 216 6.02 9.49 8.91
CA PHE A 216 6.22 8.27 9.71
C PHE A 216 6.33 8.57 11.20
N GLU A 217 7.08 9.59 11.59
CA GLU A 217 7.22 10.02 12.99
C GLU A 217 5.89 10.47 13.58
N ARG A 218 5.08 11.23 12.82
CA ARG A 218 3.73 11.61 13.21
C ARG A 218 2.83 10.41 13.44
N LEU A 219 2.87 9.41 12.56
CA LEU A 219 2.11 8.17 12.72
C LEU A 219 2.56 7.37 13.95
N LEU A 220 3.84 7.42 14.30
CA LEU A 220 4.36 6.81 15.52
C LEU A 220 3.80 7.46 16.80
N GLU A 221 3.42 8.73 16.76
CA GLU A 221 2.83 9.43 17.90
C GLU A 221 1.39 8.98 18.20
N LEU A 222 0.69 8.36 17.23
CA LEU A 222 -0.68 7.86 17.41
C LEU A 222 -0.77 6.59 18.26
N ARG A 223 0.35 5.88 18.46
CA ARG A 223 0.35 4.63 19.23
C ARG A 223 0.01 4.89 20.70
N ASN A 224 -0.76 3.96 21.28
CA ASN A 224 -0.98 3.97 22.73
C ASN A 224 0.30 3.66 23.51
N ASP A 225 0.20 3.59 24.83
CA ASP A 225 1.29 3.28 25.77
C ASP A 225 1.92 1.89 25.54
N LEU A 226 1.18 0.94 24.99
CA LEU A 226 1.65 -0.40 24.61
C LEU A 226 2.27 -0.44 23.20
N GLY A 227 2.21 0.66 22.44
CA GLY A 227 2.72 0.74 21.07
C GLY A 227 1.74 0.26 20.01
N LEU A 228 0.45 0.12 20.33
CA LEU A 228 -0.59 -0.40 19.45
C LEU A 228 -1.31 0.71 18.70
N LEU A 229 -1.76 0.39 17.48
CA LEU A 229 -2.52 1.25 16.58
C LEU A 229 -3.91 0.67 16.32
N ALA A 230 -4.90 1.57 16.15
CA ALA A 230 -6.22 1.24 15.64
C ALA A 230 -6.26 1.21 14.10
N GLU A 231 -7.43 1.00 13.55
CA GLU A 231 -7.74 1.03 12.13
C GLU A 231 -7.72 2.44 11.58
N GLU A 232 -8.34 3.36 12.30
CA GLU A 232 -8.54 4.74 11.91
C GLU A 232 -8.12 5.71 13.01
N TYR A 233 -7.99 6.97 12.63
CA TYR A 233 -7.73 8.09 13.53
C TYR A 233 -8.58 9.29 13.15
N ASP A 234 -9.20 9.91 14.14
CA ASP A 234 -9.89 11.19 13.99
C ASP A 234 -8.91 12.34 14.30
N PRO A 235 -8.50 13.13 13.28
CA PRO A 235 -7.58 14.23 13.49
C PRO A 235 -8.19 15.39 14.30
N LYS A 236 -9.52 15.56 14.28
CA LYS A 236 -10.23 16.63 14.98
C LYS A 236 -10.32 16.32 16.48
N GLU A 237 -10.87 15.15 16.81
CA GLU A 237 -11.03 14.69 18.18
C GLU A 237 -9.75 14.08 18.77
N LYS A 238 -8.73 13.86 17.94
CA LYS A 238 -7.42 13.28 18.29
C LYS A 238 -7.53 11.93 18.98
N GLN A 239 -8.39 11.08 18.45
CA GLN A 239 -8.65 9.75 19.00
C GLN A 239 -8.53 8.65 17.96
N LEU A 240 -8.12 7.46 18.42
CA LEU A 240 -8.11 6.25 17.62
C LEU A 240 -9.55 5.72 17.47
N LEU A 241 -9.89 5.28 16.25
CA LEU A 241 -11.22 4.78 15.89
C LEU A 241 -11.14 3.40 15.22
N GLY A 242 -12.29 2.73 15.11
CA GLY A 242 -12.41 1.44 14.43
C GLY A 242 -11.84 0.28 15.22
N ASN A 243 -11.45 -0.77 14.52
CA ASN A 243 -10.92 -1.99 15.13
C ASN A 243 -9.57 -1.73 15.83
N PHE A 244 -9.43 -2.26 17.06
CA PHE A 244 -8.24 -2.10 17.87
C PHE A 244 -7.86 -3.39 18.61
N PRO A 245 -6.59 -3.85 18.58
CA PRO A 245 -5.52 -3.36 17.70
C PRO A 245 -5.73 -3.82 16.25
N GLN A 246 -5.32 -3.01 15.27
CA GLN A 246 -5.50 -3.34 13.85
C GLN A 246 -4.19 -3.82 13.23
N ALA A 247 -4.20 -5.08 12.76
CA ALA A 247 -3.02 -5.70 12.15
C ALA A 247 -2.55 -4.96 10.88
N PHE A 248 -3.48 -4.44 10.06
CA PHE A 248 -3.15 -3.76 8.81
C PHE A 248 -2.36 -2.47 9.04
N SER A 249 -2.71 -1.71 10.08
CA SER A 249 -1.96 -0.53 10.51
C SER A 249 -0.52 -0.88 10.95
N HIS A 250 -0.36 -2.01 11.65
CA HIS A 250 0.97 -2.49 12.06
C HIS A 250 1.79 -3.02 10.88
N VAL A 251 1.16 -3.65 9.88
CA VAL A 251 1.83 -4.04 8.62
C VAL A 251 2.33 -2.79 7.89
N GLY A 252 1.51 -1.73 7.80
CA GLY A 252 1.94 -0.44 7.26
C GLY A 252 3.15 0.11 7.99
N LEU A 253 3.09 0.19 9.32
CA LEU A 253 4.19 0.64 10.17
C LEU A 253 5.50 -0.14 9.91
N ILE A 254 5.42 -1.47 9.89
CA ILE A 254 6.61 -2.33 9.72
C ILE A 254 7.21 -2.16 8.33
N ASN A 255 6.37 -2.12 7.28
CA ASN A 255 6.83 -1.95 5.90
C ASN A 255 7.48 -0.59 5.70
N THR A 256 6.86 0.50 6.18
CA THR A 256 7.42 1.85 6.06
C THR A 256 8.70 1.99 6.87
N ALA A 257 8.76 1.44 8.09
CA ALA A 257 10.00 1.41 8.86
C ALA A 257 11.13 0.69 8.11
N ALA A 258 10.83 -0.44 7.47
CA ALA A 258 11.80 -1.18 6.66
C ALA A 258 12.22 -0.38 5.41
N ASN A 259 11.28 0.24 4.68
CA ASN A 259 11.56 1.08 3.52
C ASN A 259 12.43 2.29 3.88
N LEU A 260 12.17 2.92 5.01
CA LEU A 260 12.96 4.04 5.53
C LEU A 260 14.33 3.63 6.09
N SER A 261 14.50 2.40 6.56
CA SER A 261 15.76 1.92 7.17
C SER A 261 16.79 1.42 6.15
N HIS A 262 16.35 1.02 4.97
CA HIS A 262 17.19 0.38 3.95
C HIS A 262 17.09 1.10 2.60
N ARG A 263 18.23 1.21 1.89
CA ARG A 263 18.25 1.72 0.50
C ARG A 263 17.44 0.84 -0.48
N GLN A 264 17.22 -0.43 -0.13
CA GLN A 264 16.43 -1.42 -0.87
C GLN A 264 15.39 -2.04 0.08
N GLY A 265 14.44 -1.24 0.53
CA GLY A 265 13.30 -1.71 1.30
C GLY A 265 12.35 -2.60 0.47
N PRO A 266 11.29 -3.17 1.12
CA PRO A 266 10.34 -4.05 0.44
C PRO A 266 9.71 -3.45 -0.82
N ALA A 267 9.39 -2.16 -0.83
CA ALA A 267 8.82 -1.46 -1.98
C ALA A 267 9.81 -1.40 -3.14
N ALA A 268 11.07 -0.98 -2.90
CA ALA A 268 12.09 -0.88 -3.94
C ALA A 268 12.38 -2.24 -4.63
N ARG A 269 12.33 -3.35 -3.88
CA ARG A 269 12.52 -4.70 -4.44
C ARG A 269 11.41 -5.17 -5.37
N ARG A 270 10.22 -4.58 -5.27
CA ARG A 270 9.06 -4.94 -6.11
C ARG A 270 9.04 -4.17 -7.42
N CYS A 271 9.76 -3.04 -7.48
CA CYS A 271 9.85 -2.14 -8.63
C CYS A 271 10.98 -2.51 -9.60
N GLY A 272 11.82 -3.54 -9.27
CA GLY A 272 12.93 -3.99 -10.08
C GLY A 272 12.62 -5.21 -10.93
#